data_a22522b7d1412cdb4b1ceeec6ca92e6c
#
_entry.id   a22522b7d1412cdb4b1ceeec6ca92e6c
#
_cell.length_a   1.000
_cell.length_b   1.000
_cell.length_c   1.000
_cell.angle_alpha   90.00
_cell.angle_beta   90.00
_cell.angle_gamma   90.00
#
_symmetry.space_group_name_H-M   'P 1'
#
loop_
_entity.id
_entity.type
_entity.pdbx_description
1 polymer ?
#
loop_
_entity_poly.entity_id
_entity_poly.type
_entity_poly.pdbx_seq_one_letter_code
_entity_poly.pdbx_strand_id
1 'polypeptide(L)'
;MLAARASRLALLSTLLLAASASAQSTGEDAFRSATDWTVQVRTAVAEPFIEDEQGTWFGAGMLIDARRGWILTNAHVAGRSYGKTSIAFKDGRAIGAKRIYVDPYLDLAVLAYDTGKLPAKGETANLNCTAIPPVGHPVGAFGHPWGFRFTGTRGITSAVTTRLGTNMLQTDAPINEGNSGGPLISLETGQVIGVNTAKIKEESVEGLSFAVPMPYACRILDLLQQGKDPSPPARLVYFSRDENDEQTMVIARSRLPAGTLDLRVGDEILGVVSPARATPTETDLMDALRGRLDAVTLQVRRGATVIDVPGRWPAAPPVTQRRAVWIGGALLAEAEALTAGLIEGTPALMVHHVSPGSEAEAAGLMDYDLVMSAERSPVNSIEALVKFARAAQAGDRPLELMLLRLGSESSDDLFMHERRMLPVSELRLVGP
;
A
#
# COMPACT_ATOMS: atom_id res chain seq x y z
N MET A 1 4.72 -67.07 39.24
CA MET A 1 5.15 -66.32 38.03
C MET A 1 4.02 -65.58 37.29
N LEU A 2 2.81 -65.44 37.87
CA LEU A 2 1.69 -64.71 37.23
C LEU A 2 1.50 -63.26 37.76
N ALA A 3 2.10 -62.88 38.88
CA ALA A 3 1.92 -61.54 39.49
C ALA A 3 2.83 -60.43 38.87
N ALA A 4 3.91 -60.83 38.16
CA ALA A 4 4.87 -59.88 37.57
C ALA A 4 4.50 -59.36 36.16
N ARG A 5 3.48 -59.93 35.48
CA ARG A 5 3.02 -59.51 34.16
C ARG A 5 1.88 -58.46 34.19
N ALA A 6 1.13 -58.36 35.27
CA ALA A 6 0.05 -57.41 35.38
C ALA A 6 0.53 -55.95 35.65
N SER A 7 1.67 -55.79 36.35
CA SER A 7 2.21 -54.47 36.69
C SER A 7 2.91 -53.75 35.52
N ARG A 8 3.30 -54.46 34.46
CA ARG A 8 3.93 -53.84 33.25
C ARG A 8 2.92 -53.34 32.23
N LEU A 9 1.69 -53.87 32.21
CA LEU A 9 0.63 -53.40 31.30
C LEU A 9 -0.06 -52.15 31.85
N ALA A 10 -0.10 -51.94 33.15
CA ALA A 10 -0.71 -50.77 33.78
C ALA A 10 0.17 -49.50 33.64
N LEU A 11 1.51 -49.63 33.50
CA LEU A 11 2.40 -48.48 33.31
C LEU A 11 2.46 -48.00 31.84
N LEU A 12 2.15 -48.87 30.85
CA LEU A 12 2.08 -48.43 29.45
C LEU A 12 0.79 -47.72 29.07
N SER A 13 -0.32 -47.96 29.82
CA SER A 13 -1.60 -47.28 29.56
C SER A 13 -1.67 -45.90 30.15
N THR A 14 -0.87 -45.55 31.16
CA THR A 14 -0.79 -44.19 31.74
C THR A 14 0.13 -43.25 30.96
N LEU A 15 1.05 -43.73 30.18
CA LEU A 15 1.89 -42.88 29.34
C LEU A 15 1.22 -42.44 28.02
N LEU A 16 0.18 -43.14 27.56
CA LEU A 16 -0.54 -42.78 26.34
C LEU A 16 -1.65 -41.72 26.50
N LEU A 17 -2.04 -41.43 27.73
CA LEU A 17 -3.06 -40.40 28.04
C LEU A 17 -2.48 -39.00 28.31
N ALA A 18 -1.17 -38.87 28.43
CA ALA A 18 -0.52 -37.59 28.66
C ALA A 18 -0.17 -36.81 27.38
N ALA A 19 -0.32 -37.40 26.21
CA ALA A 19 0.07 -36.80 24.91
C ALA A 19 -1.07 -36.04 24.21
N SER A 20 -2.30 -36.07 24.74
CA SER A 20 -3.45 -35.49 24.04
C SER A 20 -3.95 -34.15 24.60
N ALA A 21 -3.29 -33.59 25.60
CA ALA A 21 -3.80 -32.38 26.30
C ALA A 21 -3.18 -31.04 25.82
N SER A 22 -2.24 -31.04 24.85
CA SER A 22 -1.53 -29.82 24.49
C SER A 22 -1.91 -29.21 23.15
N ALA A 23 -2.92 -29.74 22.43
CA ALA A 23 -3.23 -29.29 21.06
C ALA A 23 -4.37 -28.26 20.94
N GLN A 24 -5.00 -27.83 22.04
CA GLN A 24 -6.24 -27.04 21.97
C GLN A 24 -6.11 -25.56 22.41
N SER A 25 -4.95 -25.11 22.86
CA SER A 25 -4.80 -23.74 23.44
C SER A 25 -4.22 -22.69 22.47
N THR A 26 -3.61 -23.05 21.35
CA THR A 26 -2.80 -22.16 20.54
C THR A 26 -3.59 -21.03 19.87
N GLY A 27 -4.80 -21.27 19.39
CA GLY A 27 -5.61 -20.23 18.71
C GLY A 27 -6.13 -19.16 19.66
N GLU A 28 -6.57 -19.51 20.88
CA GLU A 28 -7.03 -18.54 21.87
C GLU A 28 -5.87 -17.71 22.42
N ASP A 29 -4.70 -18.32 22.62
CA ASP A 29 -3.51 -17.63 23.09
C ASP A 29 -3.00 -16.64 22.04
N ALA A 30 -3.05 -16.99 20.74
CA ALA A 30 -2.73 -16.10 19.65
C ALA A 30 -3.61 -14.83 19.65
N PHE A 31 -4.92 -14.97 19.81
CA PHE A 31 -5.84 -13.83 19.91
C PHE A 31 -5.64 -13.03 21.21
N ARG A 32 -5.36 -13.69 22.33
CA ARG A 32 -5.08 -13.02 23.60
C ARG A 32 -3.82 -12.16 23.48
N SER A 33 -2.74 -12.70 22.96
CA SER A 33 -1.49 -11.97 22.71
C SER A 33 -1.70 -10.81 21.73
N ALA A 34 -2.48 -11.02 20.67
CA ALA A 34 -2.76 -9.98 19.67
C ALA A 34 -3.39 -8.72 20.27
N THR A 35 -4.16 -8.82 21.37
CA THR A 35 -4.77 -7.65 22.00
C THR A 35 -3.78 -6.67 22.61
N ASP A 36 -2.56 -7.12 22.92
CA ASP A 36 -1.57 -6.30 23.61
C ASP A 36 -0.76 -5.43 22.66
N TRP A 37 -0.61 -5.87 21.41
CA TRP A 37 0.18 -5.18 20.38
C TRP A 37 -0.63 -4.71 19.17
N THR A 38 -1.93 -5.05 19.05
CA THR A 38 -2.81 -4.47 18.04
C THR A 38 -3.31 -3.10 18.49
N VAL A 39 -3.36 -2.15 17.56
CA VAL A 39 -3.85 -0.79 17.79
C VAL A 39 -4.98 -0.45 16.84
N GLN A 40 -5.89 0.41 17.29
CA GLN A 40 -6.76 1.15 16.39
C GLN A 40 -5.97 2.29 15.78
N VAL A 41 -6.05 2.45 14.46
CA VAL A 41 -5.51 3.59 13.73
C VAL A 41 -6.69 4.47 13.30
N ARG A 42 -6.58 5.78 13.56
CA ARG A 42 -7.54 6.80 13.12
C ARG A 42 -6.81 7.82 12.28
N THR A 43 -7.30 8.05 11.06
CA THR A 43 -6.77 9.05 10.15
C THR A 43 -7.85 10.06 9.80
N ALA A 44 -7.48 11.35 9.73
CA ALA A 44 -8.36 12.46 9.37
C ALA A 44 -7.67 13.33 8.32
N VAL A 45 -8.31 13.49 7.17
CA VAL A 45 -7.83 14.25 6.01
C VAL A 45 -8.87 15.32 5.64
N ALA A 46 -8.42 16.55 5.52
CA ALA A 46 -9.29 17.68 5.10
C ALA A 46 -9.21 17.90 3.58
N GLU A 47 -8.06 17.71 2.99
CA GLU A 47 -7.76 17.98 1.59
C GLU A 47 -7.07 16.76 1.00
N PRO A 48 -7.84 15.81 0.44
CA PRO A 48 -7.29 14.56 -0.03
C PRO A 48 -6.58 14.70 -1.38
N PHE A 49 -5.50 13.96 -1.56
CA PHE A 49 -5.13 13.50 -2.90
C PHE A 49 -6.17 12.49 -3.36
N ILE A 50 -6.24 12.26 -4.67
CA ILE A 50 -7.27 11.44 -5.31
C ILE A 50 -7.39 10.01 -4.77
N GLU A 51 -6.35 9.49 -4.13
CA GLU A 51 -6.30 8.13 -3.58
C GLU A 51 -6.93 8.02 -2.19
N ASP A 52 -7.26 9.14 -1.57
CA ASP A 52 -7.89 9.19 -0.24
C ASP A 52 -9.27 9.86 -0.34
N GLU A 53 -10.11 9.64 0.65
CA GLU A 53 -11.38 10.33 0.82
C GLU A 53 -11.23 11.50 1.80
N GLN A 54 -12.05 12.56 1.63
CA GLN A 54 -12.16 13.61 2.61
C GLN A 54 -12.91 13.10 3.85
N GLY A 55 -12.34 13.30 5.03
CA GLY A 55 -13.02 12.90 6.26
C GLY A 55 -12.15 12.22 7.30
N THR A 56 -12.79 11.36 8.07
CA THR A 56 -12.13 10.57 9.11
C THR A 56 -12.51 9.10 8.99
N TRP A 57 -11.51 8.25 8.99
CA TRP A 57 -11.71 6.79 8.94
C TRP A 57 -10.85 6.06 9.96
N PHE A 58 -11.14 4.79 10.14
CA PHE A 58 -10.52 3.92 11.11
C PHE A 58 -10.02 2.63 10.45
N GLY A 59 -8.97 2.08 11.02
CA GLY A 59 -8.45 0.76 10.70
C GLY A 59 -7.70 0.20 11.90
N ALA A 60 -6.91 -0.81 11.65
CA ALA A 60 -6.05 -1.45 12.63
C ALA A 60 -4.57 -1.25 12.28
N GLY A 61 -3.72 -1.59 13.21
CA GLY A 61 -2.27 -1.67 13.05
C GLY A 61 -1.68 -2.60 14.09
N MET A 62 -0.40 -2.90 13.96
CA MET A 62 0.31 -3.74 14.91
C MET A 62 1.64 -3.13 15.33
N LEU A 63 1.94 -3.19 16.62
CA LEU A 63 3.23 -2.76 17.19
C LEU A 63 4.32 -3.76 16.79
N ILE A 64 5.31 -3.28 16.04
CA ILE A 64 6.41 -4.10 15.51
C ILE A 64 7.79 -3.77 16.11
N ASP A 65 7.94 -2.58 16.67
CA ASP A 65 9.14 -2.16 17.41
C ASP A 65 8.75 -1.26 18.57
N ALA A 66 8.78 -1.80 19.78
CA ALA A 66 8.40 -1.08 21.01
C ALA A 66 9.36 0.06 21.37
N ARG A 67 10.65 -0.04 20.99
CA ARG A 67 11.65 0.99 21.30
C ARG A 67 11.47 2.22 20.42
N ARG A 68 11.18 1.99 19.11
CA ARG A 68 10.96 3.06 18.14
C ARG A 68 9.50 3.53 18.09
N GLY A 69 8.58 2.79 18.74
CA GLY A 69 7.14 3.04 18.64
C GLY A 69 6.59 2.82 17.23
N TRP A 70 7.13 1.83 16.51
CA TRP A 70 6.70 1.57 15.12
C TRP A 70 5.47 0.69 15.06
N ILE A 71 4.50 1.17 14.30
CA ILE A 71 3.24 0.48 13.99
C ILE A 71 3.21 0.18 12.49
N LEU A 72 3.02 -1.08 12.13
CA LEU A 72 2.73 -1.50 10.76
C LEU A 72 1.23 -1.47 10.53
N THR A 73 0.79 -0.92 9.38
CA THR A 73 -0.61 -0.82 8.96
C THR A 73 -0.70 -0.76 7.43
N ASN A 74 -1.89 -0.56 6.86
CA ASN A 74 -2.04 -0.30 5.43
C ASN A 74 -1.82 1.18 5.06
N ALA A 75 -1.43 1.41 3.79
CA ALA A 75 -1.30 2.76 3.24
C ALA A 75 -2.65 3.50 3.22
N HIS A 76 -3.73 2.84 2.78
CA HIS A 76 -5.06 3.43 2.78
C HIS A 76 -5.61 3.71 4.19
N VAL A 77 -5.17 2.97 5.22
CA VAL A 77 -5.52 3.25 6.63
C VAL A 77 -4.73 4.45 7.15
N ALA A 78 -3.43 4.50 6.89
CA ALA A 78 -2.56 5.62 7.29
C ALA A 78 -2.88 6.93 6.55
N GLY A 79 -3.47 6.81 5.35
CA GLY A 79 -3.68 7.89 4.39
C GLY A 79 -2.42 8.23 3.61
N ARG A 80 -2.61 8.63 2.36
CA ARG A 80 -1.55 9.10 1.44
C ARG A 80 -1.48 10.61 1.38
N SER A 81 -2.57 11.28 1.80
CA SER A 81 -2.72 12.73 1.85
C SER A 81 -2.19 13.33 3.15
N TYR A 82 -2.01 14.63 3.17
CA TYR A 82 -1.69 15.34 4.41
C TYR A 82 -2.87 15.30 5.37
N GLY A 83 -2.62 14.83 6.58
CA GLY A 83 -3.67 14.65 7.57
C GLY A 83 -3.11 14.32 8.94
N LYS A 84 -4.00 14.10 9.90
CA LYS A 84 -3.66 13.74 11.27
C LYS A 84 -3.92 12.25 11.48
N THR A 85 -2.89 11.52 11.88
CA THR A 85 -3.01 10.12 12.24
C THR A 85 -2.78 9.96 13.73
N SER A 86 -3.58 9.12 14.38
CA SER A 86 -3.44 8.74 15.80
C SER A 86 -3.66 7.24 15.95
N ILE A 87 -3.07 6.69 17.00
CA ILE A 87 -3.23 5.29 17.38
C ILE A 87 -3.81 5.18 18.80
N ALA A 88 -4.49 4.08 19.07
CA ALA A 88 -4.95 3.76 20.42
C ALA A 88 -4.77 2.26 20.67
N PHE A 89 -4.12 1.91 21.80
CA PHE A 89 -4.09 0.55 22.33
C PHE A 89 -5.40 0.19 23.05
N LYS A 90 -5.50 -1.01 23.57
CA LYS A 90 -6.69 -1.54 24.25
C LYS A 90 -7.21 -0.66 25.39
N ASP A 91 -6.34 0.04 26.11
CA ASP A 91 -6.73 0.97 27.18
C ASP A 91 -7.42 2.26 26.70
N GLY A 92 -7.49 2.46 25.37
CA GLY A 92 -8.33 3.47 24.72
C GLY A 92 -7.75 4.87 24.68
N ARG A 93 -6.57 5.14 25.21
CA ARG A 93 -5.90 6.43 25.10
C ARG A 93 -5.34 6.62 23.70
N ALA A 94 -5.86 7.61 22.96
CA ALA A 94 -5.33 7.97 21.66
C ALA A 94 -4.06 8.84 21.78
N ILE A 95 -3.08 8.59 20.92
CA ILE A 95 -1.87 9.38 20.78
C ILE A 95 -1.59 9.65 19.29
N GLY A 96 -1.10 10.85 18.98
CA GLY A 96 -0.69 11.19 17.61
C GLY A 96 0.45 10.28 17.14
N ALA A 97 0.36 9.86 15.89
CA ALA A 97 1.38 9.08 15.21
C ALA A 97 1.81 9.77 13.91
N LYS A 98 3.10 9.68 13.59
CA LYS A 98 3.70 10.25 12.39
C LYS A 98 3.93 9.12 11.36
N ARG A 99 3.55 9.33 10.12
CA ARG A 99 3.89 8.44 9.02
C ARG A 99 5.39 8.57 8.74
N ILE A 100 6.14 7.48 8.86
CA ILE A 100 7.57 7.44 8.53
C ILE A 100 7.82 6.80 7.17
N TYR A 101 6.89 5.95 6.72
CA TYR A 101 6.92 5.35 5.40
C TYR A 101 5.51 4.99 4.93
N VAL A 102 5.25 5.17 3.65
CA VAL A 102 4.01 4.73 2.97
C VAL A 102 4.39 4.07 1.65
N ASP A 103 3.93 2.84 1.46
CA ASP A 103 4.10 2.05 0.25
C ASP A 103 2.76 1.93 -0.48
N PRO A 104 2.53 2.71 -1.53
CA PRO A 104 1.27 2.64 -2.27
C PRO A 104 1.14 1.36 -3.09
N TYR A 105 2.28 0.73 -3.46
CA TYR A 105 2.30 -0.47 -4.29
C TYR A 105 1.81 -1.71 -3.53
N LEU A 106 2.33 -1.93 -2.31
CA LEU A 106 1.92 -3.05 -1.44
C LEU A 106 0.77 -2.69 -0.50
N ASP A 107 0.30 -1.42 -0.53
CA ASP A 107 -0.68 -0.92 0.42
C ASP A 107 -0.22 -1.09 1.89
N LEU A 108 1.03 -0.75 2.19
CA LEU A 108 1.61 -0.81 3.52
C LEU A 108 2.06 0.57 4.00
N ALA A 109 2.03 0.78 5.31
CA ALA A 109 2.59 1.97 5.94
C ALA A 109 3.22 1.65 7.29
N VAL A 110 4.25 2.43 7.65
CA VAL A 110 4.85 2.39 8.99
C VAL A 110 4.64 3.75 9.64
N LEU A 111 3.99 3.72 10.81
CA LEU A 111 3.77 4.87 11.67
C LEU A 111 4.75 4.83 12.84
N ALA A 112 5.09 5.99 13.39
CA ALA A 112 5.83 6.11 14.64
C ALA A 112 5.08 6.99 15.63
N TYR A 113 4.94 6.55 16.87
CA TYR A 113 4.42 7.35 17.96
C TYR A 113 5.47 7.62 19.02
N ASP A 114 5.25 8.61 19.87
CA ASP A 114 6.15 9.01 20.96
C ASP A 114 6.02 8.02 22.15
N THR A 115 6.97 7.10 22.28
CA THR A 115 7.00 6.10 23.36
C THR A 115 7.19 6.69 24.74
N GLY A 116 7.73 7.92 24.83
CA GLY A 116 7.82 8.65 26.11
C GLY A 116 6.45 9.10 26.63
N LYS A 117 5.48 9.34 25.74
CA LYS A 117 4.10 9.71 26.10
C LYS A 117 3.20 8.50 26.35
N LEU A 118 3.47 7.39 25.68
CA LEU A 118 2.72 6.14 25.80
C LEU A 118 3.67 4.96 25.69
N PRO A 119 4.26 4.50 26.80
CA PRO A 119 5.12 3.32 26.78
C PRO A 119 4.35 2.09 26.33
N ALA A 120 4.97 1.28 25.49
CA ALA A 120 4.41 -0.02 25.12
C ALA A 120 4.32 -0.90 26.38
N LYS A 121 3.15 -1.49 26.60
CA LYS A 121 2.85 -2.33 27.78
C LYS A 121 2.91 -3.82 27.45
N GLY A 122 3.72 -4.24 26.53
CA GLY A 122 3.71 -5.65 26.18
C GLY A 122 4.71 -6.01 25.10
N GLU A 123 4.51 -7.19 24.58
CA GLU A 123 5.28 -7.75 23.48
C GLU A 123 4.93 -7.03 22.16
N THR A 124 5.82 -7.14 21.19
CA THR A 124 5.56 -6.74 19.81
C THR A 124 4.99 -7.93 19.05
N ALA A 125 4.36 -7.66 17.90
CA ALA A 125 3.93 -8.69 16.98
C ALA A 125 5.12 -9.58 16.55
N ASN A 126 4.94 -10.89 16.63
CA ASN A 126 5.94 -11.86 16.14
C ASN A 126 5.69 -12.12 14.66
N LEU A 127 6.59 -11.63 13.78
CA LEU A 127 6.41 -11.65 12.33
C LEU A 127 7.00 -12.91 11.69
N ASN A 128 6.24 -13.59 10.85
CA ASN A 128 6.78 -14.64 9.97
C ASN A 128 7.35 -14.03 8.69
N CYS A 129 8.64 -13.78 8.70
CA CYS A 129 9.35 -13.16 7.58
C CYS A 129 9.86 -14.15 6.54
N THR A 130 9.68 -15.45 6.72
CA THR A 130 10.38 -16.47 5.95
C THR A 130 9.54 -17.15 4.87
N ALA A 131 8.25 -17.39 5.15
CA ALA A 131 7.41 -18.18 4.25
C ALA A 131 5.94 -17.75 4.29
N ILE A 132 5.26 -17.95 3.17
CA ILE A 132 3.80 -17.90 3.08
C ILE A 132 3.27 -19.29 3.43
N PRO A 133 2.32 -19.42 4.37
CA PRO A 133 1.74 -20.70 4.72
C PRO A 133 1.01 -21.36 3.54
N PRO A 134 0.95 -22.71 3.49
CA PRO A 134 0.22 -23.42 2.45
C PRO A 134 -1.29 -23.23 2.54
N VAL A 135 -2.00 -23.56 1.47
CA VAL A 135 -3.47 -23.64 1.45
C VAL A 135 -3.97 -24.59 2.54
N GLY A 136 -5.04 -24.21 3.24
CA GLY A 136 -5.60 -24.97 4.36
C GLY A 136 -4.99 -24.64 5.72
N HIS A 137 -3.95 -23.82 5.79
CA HIS A 137 -3.34 -23.41 7.05
C HIS A 137 -4.33 -22.57 7.90
N PRO A 138 -4.56 -22.89 9.18
CA PRO A 138 -5.52 -22.20 10.02
C PRO A 138 -5.03 -20.79 10.38
N VAL A 139 -5.90 -19.79 10.15
CA VAL A 139 -5.58 -18.38 10.36
C VAL A 139 -6.65 -17.65 11.15
N GLY A 140 -6.26 -16.54 11.79
CA GLY A 140 -7.15 -15.60 12.42
C GLY A 140 -6.87 -14.18 11.97
N ALA A 141 -7.90 -13.45 11.53
CA ALA A 141 -7.82 -12.02 11.29
C ALA A 141 -8.23 -11.26 12.56
N PHE A 142 -7.50 -10.19 12.88
CA PHE A 142 -7.73 -9.43 14.11
C PHE A 142 -7.70 -7.92 13.84
N GLY A 143 -8.60 -7.16 14.49
CA GLY A 143 -8.70 -5.72 14.29
C GLY A 143 -9.88 -5.07 15.01
N HIS A 144 -10.43 -4.00 14.41
CA HIS A 144 -11.45 -3.13 15.00
C HIS A 144 -12.65 -2.90 14.07
N PRO A 145 -13.33 -3.96 13.59
CA PRO A 145 -14.41 -3.81 12.61
C PRO A 145 -15.55 -2.95 13.16
N TRP A 146 -16.06 -2.03 12.32
CA TRP A 146 -17.21 -1.16 12.65
C TRP A 146 -17.07 -0.36 13.94
N GLY A 147 -15.84 -0.09 14.39
CA GLY A 147 -15.56 0.56 15.67
C GLY A 147 -15.67 -0.36 16.89
N PHE A 148 -16.07 -1.64 16.73
CA PHE A 148 -15.93 -2.64 17.76
C PHE A 148 -14.45 -2.91 18.00
N ARG A 149 -14.01 -2.80 19.24
CA ARG A 149 -12.60 -2.97 19.58
C ARG A 149 -12.24 -4.44 19.72
N PHE A 150 -11.11 -4.84 19.13
CA PHE A 150 -10.47 -6.14 19.37
C PHE A 150 -11.35 -7.34 19.01
N THR A 151 -11.79 -7.38 17.75
CA THR A 151 -12.55 -8.49 17.20
C THR A 151 -11.64 -9.42 16.41
N GLY A 152 -11.74 -10.73 16.67
CA GLY A 152 -11.04 -11.79 15.95
C GLY A 152 -12.01 -12.65 15.15
N THR A 153 -11.63 -13.02 13.93
CA THR A 153 -12.31 -13.98 13.07
C THR A 153 -11.39 -15.13 12.72
N ARG A 154 -11.94 -16.30 12.37
CA ARG A 154 -11.17 -17.50 12.01
C ARG A 154 -11.48 -17.96 10.61
N GLY A 155 -10.48 -18.56 9.97
CA GLY A 155 -10.55 -19.19 8.66
C GLY A 155 -9.27 -19.95 8.34
N ILE A 156 -9.02 -20.13 7.05
CA ILE A 156 -7.82 -20.76 6.51
C ILE A 156 -7.17 -19.87 5.44
N THR A 157 -5.91 -20.15 5.13
CA THR A 157 -5.30 -19.68 3.88
C THR A 157 -5.95 -20.39 2.71
N SER A 158 -6.57 -19.65 1.79
CA SER A 158 -7.31 -20.21 0.64
C SER A 158 -6.45 -20.29 -0.62
N ALA A 159 -5.60 -19.28 -0.87
CA ALA A 159 -4.72 -19.20 -2.04
C ALA A 159 -3.65 -18.09 -1.87
N VAL A 160 -2.73 -18.04 -2.84
CA VAL A 160 -1.96 -16.83 -3.17
C VAL A 160 -2.38 -16.41 -4.57
N THR A 161 -2.74 -15.13 -4.76
CA THR A 161 -3.22 -14.61 -6.04
C THR A 161 -2.46 -13.36 -6.46
N THR A 162 -2.30 -13.18 -7.77
CA THR A 162 -1.71 -11.98 -8.39
C THR A 162 -2.77 -11.08 -9.05
N ARG A 163 -4.04 -11.51 -9.10
CA ARG A 163 -5.14 -10.83 -9.82
C ARG A 163 -5.38 -9.38 -9.39
N LEU A 164 -4.98 -9.01 -8.17
CA LEU A 164 -5.09 -7.65 -7.64
C LEU A 164 -3.87 -6.77 -7.96
N GLY A 165 -3.02 -7.17 -8.88
CA GLY A 165 -1.82 -6.45 -9.31
C GLY A 165 -0.62 -6.58 -8.37
N THR A 166 -0.78 -7.26 -7.23
CA THR A 166 0.28 -7.63 -6.29
C THR A 166 0.03 -9.03 -5.75
N ASN A 167 1.08 -9.71 -5.28
CA ASN A 167 0.90 -11.01 -4.62
C ASN A 167 0.13 -10.81 -3.31
N MET A 168 -1.02 -11.43 -3.21
CA MET A 168 -1.90 -11.36 -2.04
C MET A 168 -2.20 -12.75 -1.49
N LEU A 169 -2.20 -12.85 -0.17
CA LEU A 169 -2.67 -14.02 0.54
C LEU A 169 -4.19 -13.97 0.62
N GLN A 170 -4.87 -14.95 0.05
CA GLN A 170 -6.32 -15.10 0.15
C GLN A 170 -6.69 -15.93 1.36
N THR A 171 -7.77 -15.53 2.06
CA THR A 171 -8.34 -16.25 3.21
C THR A 171 -9.86 -16.17 3.19
N ASP A 172 -10.52 -17.17 3.76
CA ASP A 172 -11.95 -17.17 4.03
C ASP A 172 -12.30 -16.60 5.43
N ALA A 173 -11.27 -16.25 6.24
CA ALA A 173 -11.50 -15.51 7.48
C ALA A 173 -12.18 -14.17 7.15
N PRO A 174 -13.34 -13.84 7.74
CA PRO A 174 -14.04 -12.59 7.45
C PRO A 174 -13.17 -11.36 7.80
N ILE A 175 -12.83 -10.55 6.79
CA ILE A 175 -12.14 -9.27 6.92
C ILE A 175 -13.12 -8.17 6.48
N ASN A 176 -13.47 -7.28 7.40
CA ASN A 176 -14.37 -6.15 7.18
C ASN A 176 -13.65 -4.82 7.41
N GLU A 177 -14.31 -3.71 7.06
CA GLU A 177 -13.82 -2.37 7.38
C GLU A 177 -13.45 -2.26 8.86
N GLY A 178 -12.23 -1.77 9.14
CA GLY A 178 -11.65 -1.71 10.48
C GLY A 178 -10.68 -2.85 10.81
N ASN A 179 -10.69 -3.96 10.07
CA ASN A 179 -9.66 -5.00 10.17
C ASN A 179 -8.44 -4.68 9.30
N SER A 180 -8.58 -3.80 8.29
CA SER A 180 -7.48 -3.36 7.43
C SER A 180 -6.34 -2.79 8.24
N GLY A 181 -5.11 -3.19 7.93
CA GLY A 181 -3.89 -2.85 8.65
C GLY A 181 -3.61 -3.72 9.88
N GLY A 182 -4.59 -4.50 10.33
CA GLY A 182 -4.43 -5.47 11.40
C GLY A 182 -3.74 -6.76 10.96
N PRO A 183 -3.38 -7.63 11.90
CA PRO A 183 -2.68 -8.86 11.59
C PRO A 183 -3.60 -9.96 11.06
N LEU A 184 -3.09 -10.73 10.09
CA LEU A 184 -3.49 -12.10 9.81
C LEU A 184 -2.52 -13.01 10.54
N ILE A 185 -3.01 -13.83 11.47
CA ILE A 185 -2.20 -14.60 12.42
C ILE A 185 -2.32 -16.09 12.11
N SER A 186 -1.20 -16.82 12.09
CA SER A 186 -1.20 -18.27 12.14
C SER A 186 -1.72 -18.77 13.48
N LEU A 187 -2.81 -19.53 13.48
CA LEU A 187 -3.37 -20.09 14.71
C LEU A 187 -2.57 -21.30 15.24
N GLU A 188 -1.60 -21.79 14.49
CA GLU A 188 -0.67 -22.86 14.93
C GLU A 188 0.54 -22.29 15.66
N THR A 189 1.10 -21.15 15.16
CA THR A 189 2.37 -20.62 15.66
C THR A 189 2.22 -19.31 16.44
N GLY A 190 1.07 -18.63 16.34
CA GLY A 190 0.87 -17.28 16.87
C GLY A 190 1.60 -16.18 16.09
N GLN A 191 2.30 -16.51 15.02
CA GLN A 191 3.03 -15.54 14.20
C GLN A 191 2.11 -14.80 13.25
N VAL A 192 2.41 -13.53 12.99
CA VAL A 192 1.74 -12.73 11.95
C VAL A 192 2.28 -13.14 10.59
N ILE A 193 1.40 -13.62 9.72
CA ILE A 193 1.71 -14.12 8.37
C ILE A 193 1.32 -13.12 7.27
N GLY A 194 0.54 -12.10 7.60
CA GLY A 194 0.12 -11.05 6.67
C GLY A 194 -0.50 -9.85 7.35
N VAL A 195 -0.71 -8.79 6.57
CA VAL A 195 -1.42 -7.57 6.95
C VAL A 195 -2.77 -7.59 6.25
N ASN A 196 -3.86 -7.64 7.01
CA ASN A 196 -5.23 -7.66 6.49
C ASN A 196 -5.48 -6.43 5.62
N THR A 197 -6.12 -6.62 4.46
CA THR A 197 -6.57 -5.53 3.60
C THR A 197 -7.95 -5.85 3.04
N ALA A 198 -8.93 -4.95 3.22
CA ALA A 198 -10.26 -5.10 2.64
C ALA A 198 -10.25 -4.44 1.26
N LYS A 199 -10.20 -5.21 0.17
CA LYS A 199 -10.03 -4.64 -1.18
C LYS A 199 -11.18 -4.83 -2.15
N ILE A 200 -12.05 -5.80 -1.97
CA ILE A 200 -13.10 -6.07 -2.97
C ILE A 200 -14.45 -5.65 -2.39
N LYS A 201 -14.98 -4.52 -2.89
CA LYS A 201 -16.38 -4.07 -2.70
C LYS A 201 -17.28 -4.66 -3.80
N GLU A 202 -17.14 -5.91 -4.16
CA GLU A 202 -18.15 -6.57 -4.99
C GLU A 202 -19.15 -7.26 -4.08
N GLU A 203 -20.36 -6.74 -4.05
CA GLU A 203 -21.48 -7.23 -3.22
C GLU A 203 -21.87 -8.70 -3.48
N SER A 204 -21.30 -9.33 -4.50
CA SER A 204 -21.63 -10.69 -4.95
C SER A 204 -20.67 -11.78 -4.53
N VAL A 205 -19.54 -11.48 -3.84
CA VAL A 205 -18.51 -12.47 -3.55
C VAL A 205 -18.27 -12.58 -2.05
N GLU A 206 -18.96 -13.52 -1.42
CA GLU A 206 -18.71 -13.89 -0.02
C GLU A 206 -17.47 -14.77 0.14
N GLY A 207 -16.74 -14.61 1.25
CA GLY A 207 -15.62 -15.49 1.62
C GLY A 207 -14.29 -15.20 0.92
N LEU A 208 -14.16 -14.06 0.22
CA LEU A 208 -12.89 -13.62 -0.37
C LEU A 208 -12.32 -12.43 0.42
N SER A 209 -11.41 -12.73 1.32
CA SER A 209 -10.63 -11.75 2.06
C SER A 209 -9.16 -11.84 1.66
N PHE A 210 -8.42 -10.74 1.80
CA PHE A 210 -7.03 -10.67 1.38
C PHE A 210 -6.13 -10.07 2.45
N ALA A 211 -4.85 -10.47 2.42
CA ALA A 211 -3.80 -9.90 3.23
C ALA A 211 -2.51 -9.75 2.42
N VAL A 212 -1.74 -8.70 2.69
CA VAL A 212 -0.38 -8.55 2.16
C VAL A 212 0.52 -9.56 2.88
N PRO A 213 1.23 -10.45 2.16
CA PRO A 213 2.11 -11.45 2.79
C PRO A 213 3.22 -10.79 3.62
N MET A 214 3.46 -11.31 4.82
CA MET A 214 4.42 -10.73 5.77
C MET A 214 5.88 -10.66 5.25
N PRO A 215 6.41 -11.60 4.45
CA PRO A 215 7.76 -11.48 3.93
C PRO A 215 8.04 -10.16 3.18
N TYR A 216 7.07 -9.63 2.43
CA TYR A 216 7.21 -8.32 1.75
C TYR A 216 7.24 -7.15 2.75
N ALA A 217 6.42 -7.19 3.78
CA ALA A 217 6.46 -6.20 4.86
C ALA A 217 7.80 -6.24 5.60
N CYS A 218 8.31 -7.42 5.91
CA CYS A 218 9.61 -7.60 6.57
C CYS A 218 10.75 -6.99 5.78
N ARG A 219 10.75 -7.10 4.44
CA ARG A 219 11.77 -6.48 3.60
C ARG A 219 11.79 -4.96 3.74
N ILE A 220 10.63 -4.33 3.77
CA ILE A 220 10.48 -2.89 4.02
C ILE A 220 11.02 -2.52 5.40
N LEU A 221 10.63 -3.27 6.43
CA LEU A 221 11.03 -3.02 7.81
C LEU A 221 12.55 -3.15 8.00
N ASP A 222 13.15 -4.17 7.41
CA ASP A 222 14.61 -4.39 7.46
C ASP A 222 15.38 -3.20 6.86
N LEU A 223 14.92 -2.66 5.73
CA LEU A 223 15.53 -1.50 5.09
C LEU A 223 15.38 -0.24 5.96
N LEU A 224 14.18 0.00 6.50
CA LEU A 224 13.93 1.12 7.41
C LEU A 224 14.81 1.03 8.68
N GLN A 225 14.96 -0.16 9.25
CA GLN A 225 15.81 -0.39 10.44
C GLN A 225 17.29 -0.11 10.15
N GLN A 226 17.74 -0.36 8.92
CA GLN A 226 19.09 -0.06 8.44
C GLN A 226 19.25 1.42 8.02
N GLY A 227 18.20 2.25 8.10
CA GLY A 227 18.23 3.63 7.59
C GLY A 227 18.31 3.75 6.07
N LYS A 228 17.93 2.68 5.35
CA LYS A 228 17.89 2.65 3.89
C LYS A 228 16.48 2.97 3.39
N ASP A 229 16.40 3.56 2.21
CA ASP A 229 15.13 3.84 1.53
C ASP A 229 14.51 2.53 1.02
N PRO A 230 13.31 2.12 1.50
CA PRO A 230 12.61 0.95 1.01
C PRO A 230 11.70 1.24 -0.19
N SER A 231 11.74 2.43 -0.77
CA SER A 231 10.88 2.78 -1.90
C SER A 231 10.95 1.74 -3.01
N PRO A 232 9.81 1.37 -3.61
CA PRO A 232 9.79 0.47 -4.74
C PRO A 232 10.38 1.17 -5.97
N PRO A 233 10.78 0.41 -7.01
CA PRO A 233 11.06 0.98 -8.31
C PRO A 233 9.83 1.70 -8.86
N ALA A 234 10.04 2.82 -9.58
CA ALA A 234 8.96 3.51 -10.27
C ALA A 234 8.32 2.58 -11.32
N ARG A 235 6.98 2.60 -11.42
CA ARG A 235 6.22 1.76 -12.37
C ARG A 235 6.34 2.32 -13.80
N LEU A 236 7.50 2.14 -14.40
CA LEU A 236 7.84 2.58 -15.75
C LEU A 236 7.89 1.45 -16.77
N VAL A 237 7.74 0.21 -16.33
CA VAL A 237 7.66 -1.00 -17.15
C VAL A 237 6.30 -1.64 -16.94
N TYR A 238 5.65 -2.01 -18.04
CA TYR A 238 4.34 -2.64 -18.04
C TYR A 238 4.48 -4.02 -18.68
N PHE A 239 3.86 -5.02 -18.05
CA PHE A 239 3.95 -6.41 -18.45
C PHE A 239 2.74 -6.84 -19.27
N SER A 240 2.94 -7.82 -20.14
CA SER A 240 1.87 -8.45 -20.92
C SER A 240 0.99 -9.32 -20.03
N ARG A 241 -0.22 -9.62 -20.52
CA ARG A 241 -1.08 -10.66 -19.96
C ARG A 241 -1.14 -11.82 -20.93
N ASP A 242 -1.32 -13.03 -20.40
CA ASP A 242 -1.52 -14.23 -21.20
C ASP A 242 -2.99 -14.43 -21.61
N GLU A 243 -3.32 -15.55 -22.23
CA GLU A 243 -4.68 -15.91 -22.68
C GLU A 243 -5.68 -16.09 -21.53
N ASN A 244 -5.21 -16.29 -20.30
CA ASN A 244 -6.04 -16.40 -19.08
C ASN A 244 -6.15 -15.09 -18.32
N ASP A 245 -5.71 -13.96 -18.92
CA ASP A 245 -5.60 -12.65 -18.29
C ASP A 245 -4.65 -12.61 -17.07
N GLU A 246 -3.71 -13.56 -16.99
CA GLU A 246 -2.67 -13.56 -15.95
C GLU A 246 -1.47 -12.74 -16.42
N GLN A 247 -0.91 -11.94 -15.49
CA GLN A 247 0.25 -11.11 -15.78
C GLN A 247 1.50 -11.99 -15.97
N THR A 248 2.18 -11.79 -17.08
CA THR A 248 3.47 -12.42 -17.38
C THR A 248 4.63 -11.49 -17.00
N MET A 249 5.87 -11.97 -17.08
CA MET A 249 7.07 -11.14 -16.92
C MET A 249 7.64 -10.64 -18.26
N VAL A 250 6.84 -10.72 -19.33
CA VAL A 250 7.17 -10.20 -20.67
C VAL A 250 6.80 -8.73 -20.78
N ILE A 251 7.75 -7.89 -21.16
CA ILE A 251 7.57 -6.44 -21.24
C ILE A 251 6.67 -6.09 -22.44
N ALA A 252 5.50 -5.52 -22.16
CA ALA A 252 4.59 -4.96 -23.16
C ALA A 252 4.95 -3.50 -23.50
N ARG A 253 5.43 -2.72 -22.51
CA ARG A 253 5.82 -1.32 -22.66
C ARG A 253 6.90 -0.94 -21.67
N SER A 254 7.89 -0.15 -22.11
CA SER A 254 8.91 0.45 -21.25
C SER A 254 8.94 1.97 -21.45
N ARG A 255 8.98 2.70 -20.33
CA ARG A 255 9.13 4.16 -20.24
C ARG A 255 10.37 4.53 -19.43
N LEU A 256 11.28 3.60 -19.27
CA LEU A 256 12.55 3.86 -18.59
C LEU A 256 13.31 4.98 -19.30
N PRO A 257 13.83 5.98 -18.58
CA PRO A 257 14.63 7.05 -19.17
C PRO A 257 15.90 6.52 -19.83
N ALA A 258 16.38 7.22 -20.86
CA ALA A 258 17.67 6.92 -21.46
C ALA A 258 18.79 6.91 -20.43
N GLY A 259 19.74 5.98 -20.55
CA GLY A 259 20.86 5.82 -19.60
C GLY A 259 20.48 5.08 -18.30
N THR A 260 19.33 4.43 -18.26
CA THR A 260 18.92 3.49 -17.22
C THR A 260 19.11 2.03 -17.69
N LEU A 261 18.21 1.11 -17.37
CA LEU A 261 18.23 -0.27 -17.89
C LEU A 261 17.80 -0.31 -19.38
N ASP A 262 18.56 -1.02 -20.24
CA ASP A 262 18.18 -1.28 -21.64
C ASP A 262 17.17 -2.44 -21.71
N LEU A 263 15.95 -2.20 -21.23
CA LEU A 263 14.83 -3.12 -21.32
C LEU A 263 13.96 -2.79 -22.54
N ARG A 264 13.63 -3.81 -23.34
CA ARG A 264 12.89 -3.68 -24.60
C ARG A 264 11.56 -4.40 -24.56
N VAL A 265 10.61 -3.96 -25.36
CA VAL A 265 9.36 -4.69 -25.59
C VAL A 265 9.67 -6.11 -26.07
N GLY A 266 9.03 -7.11 -25.48
CA GLY A 266 9.27 -8.52 -25.76
C GLY A 266 10.36 -9.17 -24.91
N ASP A 267 11.13 -8.41 -24.12
CA ASP A 267 12.03 -8.99 -23.12
C ASP A 267 11.23 -9.66 -22.00
N GLU A 268 11.67 -10.84 -21.55
CA GLU A 268 11.12 -11.52 -20.36
C GLU A 268 12.11 -11.38 -19.20
N ILE A 269 11.68 -10.78 -18.10
CA ILE A 269 12.50 -10.67 -16.89
C ILE A 269 12.47 -11.99 -16.12
N LEU A 270 13.63 -12.63 -15.93
CA LEU A 270 13.76 -13.89 -15.23
C LEU A 270 14.12 -13.70 -13.75
N GLY A 271 14.84 -12.63 -13.44
CA GLY A 271 15.28 -12.35 -12.08
C GLY A 271 16.34 -11.28 -11.94
N VAL A 272 16.86 -11.17 -10.72
CA VAL A 272 17.99 -10.30 -10.36
C VAL A 272 19.24 -11.15 -10.25
N VAL A 273 20.37 -10.68 -10.78
CA VAL A 273 21.63 -11.44 -10.83
C VAL A 273 22.37 -11.43 -9.49
N SER A 274 22.38 -10.30 -8.77
CA SER A 274 23.18 -10.18 -7.53
C SER A 274 22.41 -9.43 -6.42
N PRO A 275 22.14 -10.10 -5.26
CA PRO A 275 22.19 -11.54 -5.08
C PRO A 275 21.17 -12.21 -6.00
N ALA A 276 21.51 -13.40 -6.48
CA ALA A 276 20.66 -14.13 -7.41
C ALA A 276 19.29 -14.44 -6.79
N ARG A 277 18.24 -13.98 -7.46
CA ARG A 277 16.84 -14.19 -7.05
C ARG A 277 15.94 -14.25 -8.28
N ALA A 278 15.22 -15.36 -8.45
CA ALA A 278 14.15 -15.45 -9.43
C ALA A 278 13.00 -14.51 -9.05
N THR A 279 12.39 -13.88 -10.06
CA THR A 279 11.28 -12.94 -9.88
C THR A 279 10.11 -13.34 -10.77
N PRO A 280 9.36 -14.41 -10.39
CA PRO A 280 8.29 -14.96 -11.21
C PRO A 280 7.09 -14.00 -11.36
N THR A 281 6.96 -13.01 -10.48
CA THR A 281 5.91 -12.01 -10.53
C THR A 281 6.47 -10.59 -10.47
N GLU A 282 5.67 -9.60 -10.88
CA GLU A 282 6.02 -8.19 -10.72
C GLU A 282 6.29 -7.84 -9.24
N THR A 283 5.49 -8.39 -8.32
CA THR A 283 5.70 -8.15 -6.87
C THR A 283 7.06 -8.66 -6.40
N ASP A 284 7.47 -9.85 -6.85
CA ASP A 284 8.79 -10.40 -6.50
C ASP A 284 9.93 -9.55 -7.08
N LEU A 285 9.76 -9.03 -8.30
CA LEU A 285 10.72 -8.12 -8.91
C LEU A 285 10.81 -6.82 -8.12
N MET A 286 9.68 -6.18 -7.83
CA MET A 286 9.64 -4.94 -7.05
C MET A 286 10.28 -5.12 -5.68
N ASP A 287 9.97 -6.20 -4.98
CA ASP A 287 10.57 -6.54 -3.69
C ASP A 287 12.08 -6.81 -3.78
N ALA A 288 12.50 -7.56 -4.80
CA ALA A 288 13.91 -7.85 -5.03
C ALA A 288 14.75 -6.59 -5.31
N LEU A 289 14.15 -5.55 -5.89
CA LEU A 289 14.83 -4.30 -6.25
C LEU A 289 14.89 -3.28 -5.11
N ARG A 290 14.06 -3.40 -4.07
CA ARG A 290 14.06 -2.45 -2.93
C ARG A 290 15.44 -2.30 -2.30
N GLY A 291 15.82 -1.05 -2.05
CA GLY A 291 17.09 -0.68 -1.40
C GLY A 291 18.34 -0.85 -2.27
N ARG A 292 18.20 -1.06 -3.59
CA ARG A 292 19.34 -1.22 -4.53
C ARG A 292 19.05 -0.70 -5.94
N LEU A 293 18.24 0.33 -6.07
CA LEU A 293 17.80 0.85 -7.37
C LEU A 293 18.92 1.50 -8.20
N ASP A 294 20.00 1.96 -7.56
CA ASP A 294 21.12 2.66 -8.21
C ASP A 294 22.03 1.74 -9.03
N ALA A 295 22.12 0.47 -8.65
CA ALA A 295 22.97 -0.52 -9.33
C ALA A 295 22.26 -1.88 -9.31
N VAL A 296 21.57 -2.20 -10.40
CA VAL A 296 20.87 -3.46 -10.59
C VAL A 296 21.40 -4.16 -11.84
N THR A 297 21.44 -5.49 -11.80
CA THR A 297 21.63 -6.32 -12.99
C THR A 297 20.48 -7.32 -13.06
N LEU A 298 19.70 -7.24 -14.12
CA LEU A 298 18.59 -8.15 -14.38
C LEU A 298 19.03 -9.25 -15.33
N GLN A 299 18.61 -10.48 -15.06
CA GLN A 299 18.67 -11.56 -16.03
C GLN A 299 17.41 -11.51 -16.90
N VAL A 300 17.61 -11.40 -18.20
CA VAL A 300 16.54 -11.15 -19.17
C VAL A 300 16.64 -12.15 -20.31
N ARG A 301 15.52 -12.72 -20.74
CA ARG A 301 15.41 -13.46 -21.99
C ARG A 301 15.00 -12.52 -23.11
N ARG A 302 15.90 -12.30 -24.08
CA ARG A 302 15.69 -11.49 -25.29
C ARG A 302 15.69 -12.39 -26.50
N GLY A 303 14.53 -12.69 -27.06
CA GLY A 303 14.36 -13.74 -28.08
C GLY A 303 14.77 -15.10 -27.55
N ALA A 304 15.73 -15.77 -28.20
CA ALA A 304 16.24 -17.08 -27.77
C ALA A 304 17.42 -17.01 -26.77
N THR A 305 17.91 -15.80 -26.44
CA THR A 305 19.14 -15.63 -25.65
C THR A 305 18.84 -15.09 -24.26
N VAL A 306 19.49 -15.63 -23.26
CA VAL A 306 19.49 -15.07 -21.90
C VAL A 306 20.70 -14.17 -21.75
N ILE A 307 20.47 -12.94 -21.33
CA ILE A 307 21.49 -11.88 -21.16
C ILE A 307 21.37 -11.20 -19.80
N ASP A 308 22.46 -10.65 -19.34
CA ASP A 308 22.51 -9.78 -18.17
C ASP A 308 22.40 -8.31 -18.62
N VAL A 309 21.42 -7.59 -18.07
CA VAL A 309 21.18 -6.18 -18.34
C VAL A 309 21.51 -5.36 -17.10
N PRO A 310 22.70 -4.74 -17.03
CA PRO A 310 23.07 -3.85 -15.93
C PRO A 310 22.47 -2.46 -16.12
N GLY A 311 22.20 -1.77 -15.02
CA GLY A 311 21.75 -0.38 -15.05
C GLY A 311 21.21 0.09 -13.71
N ARG A 312 20.41 1.14 -13.75
CA ARG A 312 19.67 1.68 -12.61
C ARG A 312 18.18 1.69 -12.91
N TRP A 313 17.36 1.60 -11.89
CA TRP A 313 15.91 1.76 -11.98
C TRP A 313 15.50 2.96 -11.12
N PRO A 314 14.77 3.97 -11.63
CA PRO A 314 14.32 5.09 -10.83
C PRO A 314 13.42 4.65 -9.69
N ALA A 315 13.60 5.24 -8.49
CA ALA A 315 12.71 5.02 -7.36
C ALA A 315 11.35 5.68 -7.60
N ALA A 316 10.29 5.09 -7.05
CA ALA A 316 9.01 5.77 -6.93
C ALA A 316 9.15 6.97 -5.99
N PRO A 317 8.55 8.13 -6.30
CA PRO A 317 8.57 9.28 -5.41
C PRO A 317 7.95 8.95 -4.04
N PRO A 318 8.54 9.37 -2.92
CA PRO A 318 7.97 9.12 -1.61
C PRO A 318 6.62 9.82 -1.45
N VAL A 319 5.57 9.08 -1.12
CA VAL A 319 4.21 9.63 -0.91
C VAL A 319 4.20 10.71 0.18
N THR A 320 5.01 10.56 1.22
CA THR A 320 5.13 11.52 2.33
C THR A 320 5.80 12.85 1.96
N GLN A 321 6.35 12.96 0.75
CA GLN A 321 7.04 14.15 0.22
C GLN A 321 6.31 14.78 -0.97
N ARG A 322 5.11 14.31 -1.29
CA ARG A 322 4.29 14.89 -2.37
C ARG A 322 4.03 16.37 -2.07
N ARG A 323 4.05 17.18 -3.10
CA ARG A 323 3.74 18.61 -3.02
C ARG A 323 2.48 18.88 -3.81
N ALA A 324 1.71 19.84 -3.35
CA ALA A 324 0.52 20.28 -4.03
C ALA A 324 0.35 21.80 -3.90
N VAL A 325 -0.54 22.37 -4.69
CA VAL A 325 -1.00 23.73 -4.55
C VAL A 325 -2.52 23.72 -4.39
N TRP A 326 -2.98 24.50 -3.45
CA TRP A 326 -4.39 24.81 -3.22
C TRP A 326 -4.76 26.13 -3.86
N ILE A 327 -5.76 26.14 -4.76
CA ILE A 327 -6.22 27.34 -5.45
C ILE A 327 -7.75 27.36 -5.48
N GLY A 328 -8.37 28.32 -4.82
CA GLY A 328 -9.82 28.57 -4.89
C GLY A 328 -10.69 27.34 -4.54
N GLY A 329 -10.18 26.44 -3.72
CA GLY A 329 -10.89 25.21 -3.34
C GLY A 329 -10.51 23.95 -4.14
N ALA A 330 -9.54 24.03 -5.06
CA ALA A 330 -8.98 22.88 -5.75
C ALA A 330 -7.58 22.52 -5.23
N LEU A 331 -7.31 21.23 -5.04
CA LEU A 331 -5.98 20.67 -4.78
C LEU A 331 -5.38 20.18 -6.10
N LEU A 332 -4.27 20.80 -6.53
CA LEU A 332 -3.56 20.40 -7.75
C LEU A 332 -2.15 19.92 -7.38
N ALA A 333 -1.78 18.79 -7.95
CA ALA A 333 -0.46 18.20 -7.74
C ALA A 333 0.00 17.46 -9.00
N GLU A 334 1.22 16.91 -8.94
CA GLU A 334 1.72 16.06 -10.02
C GLU A 334 0.78 14.87 -10.26
N ALA A 335 0.48 14.62 -11.54
CA ALA A 335 -0.28 13.45 -11.95
C ALA A 335 0.53 12.18 -11.68
N GLU A 336 -0.12 11.13 -11.19
CA GLU A 336 0.55 9.85 -11.05
C GLU A 336 1.05 9.31 -12.41
N ALA A 337 2.15 8.54 -12.37
CA ALA A 337 2.76 7.96 -13.57
C ALA A 337 1.79 7.16 -14.45
N LEU A 338 0.74 6.58 -13.85
CA LEU A 338 -0.31 5.85 -14.57
C LEU A 338 -1.16 6.80 -15.42
N THR A 339 -1.60 7.92 -14.85
CA THR A 339 -2.41 8.95 -15.53
C THR A 339 -1.56 9.73 -16.54
N ALA A 340 -0.34 10.09 -16.14
CA ALA A 340 0.65 10.69 -17.05
C ALA A 340 1.01 9.78 -18.22
N GLY A 341 0.70 8.49 -18.13
CA GLY A 341 1.00 7.49 -19.11
C GLY A 341 -0.02 7.27 -20.19
N LEU A 342 -1.23 7.75 -20.02
CA LEU A 342 -2.32 7.57 -20.99
C LEU A 342 -2.19 8.52 -22.19
N ILE A 343 -1.43 9.61 -22.07
CA ILE A 343 -1.37 10.67 -23.09
C ILE A 343 0.10 11.01 -23.37
N GLU A 344 0.56 10.83 -24.61
CA GLU A 344 1.91 11.23 -25.03
C GLU A 344 2.09 12.76 -24.92
N GLY A 345 3.21 13.21 -24.36
CA GLY A 345 3.50 14.64 -24.16
C GLY A 345 2.79 15.29 -22.97
N THR A 346 2.42 14.53 -22.00
CA THR A 346 1.44 14.86 -20.98
C THR A 346 1.88 15.89 -19.96
N PRO A 347 0.91 16.70 -19.51
CA PRO A 347 1.06 17.61 -18.40
C PRO A 347 1.42 16.86 -17.12
N ALA A 348 2.18 17.54 -16.30
CA ALA A 348 2.63 17.01 -15.06
C ALA A 348 1.62 17.22 -13.91
N LEU A 349 0.53 17.98 -14.11
CA LEU A 349 -0.39 18.36 -13.05
C LEU A 349 -1.82 17.83 -13.26
N MET A 350 -2.46 17.46 -12.16
CA MET A 350 -3.84 16.97 -12.10
C MET A 350 -4.59 17.64 -10.96
N VAL A 351 -5.89 17.83 -11.13
CA VAL A 351 -6.82 18.19 -10.05
C VAL A 351 -7.10 16.93 -9.24
N HIS A 352 -6.62 16.89 -8.01
CA HIS A 352 -6.80 15.77 -7.09
C HIS A 352 -8.08 15.85 -6.27
N HIS A 353 -8.53 17.07 -5.97
CA HIS A 353 -9.73 17.29 -5.19
C HIS A 353 -10.32 18.67 -5.48
N VAL A 354 -11.64 18.72 -5.58
CA VAL A 354 -12.41 19.96 -5.65
C VAL A 354 -13.40 19.99 -4.48
N SER A 355 -13.26 20.99 -3.62
CA SER A 355 -14.15 21.13 -2.46
C SER A 355 -15.56 21.54 -2.89
N PRO A 356 -16.61 20.89 -2.38
CA PRO A 356 -17.99 21.28 -2.62
C PRO A 356 -18.26 22.74 -2.17
N GLY A 357 -18.97 23.49 -2.99
CA GLY A 357 -19.31 24.91 -2.75
C GLY A 357 -18.15 25.89 -2.97
N SER A 358 -17.01 25.44 -3.50
CA SER A 358 -15.83 26.26 -3.74
C SER A 358 -15.88 27.04 -5.06
N GLU A 359 -14.99 28.02 -5.21
CA GLU A 359 -14.78 28.74 -6.47
C GLU A 359 -14.34 27.82 -7.59
N ALA A 360 -13.53 26.79 -7.28
CA ALA A 360 -13.08 25.80 -8.23
C ALA A 360 -14.24 24.96 -8.77
N GLU A 361 -15.17 24.53 -7.90
CA GLU A 361 -16.39 23.83 -8.34
C GLU A 361 -17.27 24.77 -9.19
N ALA A 362 -17.48 26.01 -8.77
CA ALA A 362 -18.23 27.00 -9.54
C ALA A 362 -17.59 27.33 -10.90
N ALA A 363 -16.26 27.27 -11.01
CA ALA A 363 -15.52 27.38 -12.26
C ALA A 363 -15.60 26.13 -13.13
N GLY A 364 -16.18 25.04 -12.63
CA GLY A 364 -16.37 23.77 -13.33
C GLY A 364 -15.14 22.87 -13.38
N LEU A 365 -14.19 23.00 -12.43
CA LEU A 365 -13.13 22.03 -12.23
C LEU A 365 -13.71 20.75 -11.63
N MET A 366 -13.12 19.63 -11.99
CA MET A 366 -13.49 18.30 -11.48
C MET A 366 -12.23 17.51 -11.10
N ASP A 367 -12.40 16.57 -10.19
CA ASP A 367 -11.37 15.60 -9.86
C ASP A 367 -10.93 14.87 -11.14
N TYR A 368 -9.66 14.54 -11.26
CA TYR A 368 -8.99 13.95 -12.43
C TYR A 368 -8.78 14.87 -13.64
N ASP A 369 -9.23 16.12 -13.64
CA ASP A 369 -8.88 17.06 -14.71
C ASP A 369 -7.35 17.21 -14.81
N LEU A 370 -6.80 17.08 -16.03
CA LEU A 370 -5.38 17.28 -16.28
C LEU A 370 -5.13 18.71 -16.74
N VAL A 371 -4.21 19.43 -16.08
CA VAL A 371 -3.87 20.81 -16.43
C VAL A 371 -2.87 20.83 -17.58
N MET A 372 -3.31 21.24 -18.76
CA MET A 372 -2.48 21.33 -19.97
C MET A 372 -1.69 22.62 -20.04
N SER A 373 -2.34 23.75 -19.69
CA SER A 373 -1.71 25.07 -19.70
C SER A 373 -2.40 26.03 -18.72
N ALA A 374 -1.64 27.03 -18.29
CA ALA A 374 -2.16 28.19 -17.59
C ALA A 374 -1.74 29.45 -18.38
N GLU A 375 -2.67 30.42 -18.53
CA GLU A 375 -2.43 31.64 -19.31
C GLU A 375 -1.85 31.35 -20.70
N ARG A 376 -2.36 30.30 -21.35
CA ARG A 376 -1.93 29.78 -22.68
C ARG A 376 -0.49 29.29 -22.74
N SER A 377 0.18 29.15 -21.60
CA SER A 377 1.54 28.60 -21.51
C SER A 377 1.49 27.18 -20.92
N PRO A 378 2.21 26.20 -21.47
CA PRO A 378 2.27 24.87 -20.92
C PRO A 378 2.72 24.87 -19.45
N VAL A 379 2.06 24.06 -18.61
CA VAL A 379 2.37 23.94 -17.19
C VAL A 379 2.79 22.50 -16.92
N ASN A 380 4.03 22.32 -16.43
CA ASN A 380 4.64 21.02 -16.15
C ASN A 380 5.18 20.91 -14.72
N SER A 381 4.92 21.88 -13.86
CA SER A 381 5.33 21.87 -12.45
C SER A 381 4.43 22.74 -11.60
N ILE A 382 4.39 22.45 -10.29
CA ILE A 382 3.67 23.24 -9.30
C ILE A 382 4.20 24.68 -9.28
N GLU A 383 5.53 24.87 -9.40
CA GLU A 383 6.16 26.20 -9.40
C GLU A 383 5.68 27.06 -10.58
N ALA A 384 5.57 26.45 -11.78
CA ALA A 384 5.06 27.13 -12.95
C ALA A 384 3.59 27.55 -12.75
N LEU A 385 2.74 26.65 -12.23
CA LEU A 385 1.34 26.98 -11.93
C LEU A 385 1.21 28.06 -10.89
N VAL A 386 1.95 27.97 -9.79
CA VAL A 386 1.96 28.99 -8.71
C VAL A 386 2.39 30.36 -9.21
N LYS A 387 3.34 30.44 -10.13
CA LYS A 387 3.76 31.70 -10.76
C LYS A 387 2.58 32.37 -11.49
N PHE A 388 1.84 31.62 -12.31
CA PHE A 388 0.67 32.14 -13.02
C PHE A 388 -0.47 32.50 -12.05
N ALA A 389 -0.73 31.66 -11.06
CA ALA A 389 -1.77 31.91 -10.05
C ALA A 389 -1.49 33.17 -9.23
N ARG A 390 -0.25 33.41 -8.81
CA ARG A 390 0.15 34.64 -8.12
C ARG A 390 -0.01 35.90 -8.99
N ALA A 391 0.32 35.78 -10.26
CA ALA A 391 0.14 36.90 -11.20
C ALA A 391 -1.35 37.21 -11.45
N ALA A 392 -2.20 36.21 -11.52
CA ALA A 392 -3.65 36.37 -11.62
C ALA A 392 -4.22 37.00 -10.35
N GLN A 393 -3.83 36.53 -9.16
CA GLN A 393 -4.24 37.06 -7.87
C GLN A 393 -3.82 38.52 -7.68
N ALA A 394 -2.57 38.86 -8.01
CA ALA A 394 -2.07 40.25 -7.93
C ALA A 394 -2.79 41.21 -8.88
N GLY A 395 -3.31 40.70 -9.99
CA GLY A 395 -4.10 41.46 -10.98
C GLY A 395 -5.60 41.44 -10.73
N ASP A 396 -6.05 40.87 -9.62
CA ASP A 396 -7.47 40.69 -9.28
C ASP A 396 -8.31 40.12 -10.44
N ARG A 397 -7.77 39.07 -11.07
CA ARG A 397 -8.40 38.39 -12.21
C ARG A 397 -8.34 36.89 -12.07
N PRO A 398 -9.28 36.14 -12.67
CA PRO A 398 -9.23 34.72 -12.65
C PRO A 398 -8.02 34.18 -13.44
N LEU A 399 -7.52 33.02 -13.02
CA LEU A 399 -6.50 32.23 -13.72
C LEU A 399 -7.15 31.45 -14.86
N GLU A 400 -6.67 31.68 -16.09
CA GLU A 400 -7.10 30.89 -17.26
C GLU A 400 -6.39 29.54 -17.24
N LEU A 401 -7.15 28.44 -17.22
CA LEU A 401 -6.66 27.08 -17.32
C LEU A 401 -7.21 26.39 -18.59
N MET A 402 -6.37 25.62 -19.27
CA MET A 402 -6.78 24.66 -20.26
C MET A 402 -6.66 23.28 -19.64
N LEU A 403 -7.78 22.58 -19.53
CA LEU A 403 -7.89 21.26 -18.93
C LEU A 403 -8.10 20.21 -20.01
N LEU A 404 -7.60 19.00 -19.76
CA LEU A 404 -7.94 17.80 -20.48
C LEU A 404 -8.75 16.91 -19.56
N ARG A 405 -9.96 16.58 -19.93
CA ARG A 405 -10.92 15.76 -19.17
C ARG A 405 -11.22 14.48 -19.93
N LEU A 406 -11.31 13.35 -19.22
CA LEU A 406 -11.84 12.11 -19.78
C LEU A 406 -13.32 12.30 -20.11
N GLY A 407 -13.72 11.94 -21.32
CA GLY A 407 -15.11 11.95 -21.73
C GLY A 407 -15.97 11.01 -20.90
N SER A 408 -17.25 11.32 -20.75
CA SER A 408 -18.21 10.40 -20.15
C SER A 408 -18.50 9.24 -21.09
N GLU A 409 -18.98 8.09 -20.57
CA GLU A 409 -19.40 6.93 -21.38
C GLU A 409 -20.44 7.26 -22.48
N SER A 410 -21.09 8.42 -22.39
CA SER A 410 -22.06 8.91 -23.36
C SER A 410 -21.49 9.86 -24.41
N SER A 411 -20.19 10.17 -24.40
CA SER A 411 -19.53 11.03 -25.39
C SER A 411 -18.74 10.19 -26.38
N ASP A 412 -18.83 10.51 -27.68
CA ASP A 412 -18.01 9.91 -28.72
C ASP A 412 -16.51 10.30 -28.61
N ASP A 413 -16.22 11.34 -27.83
CA ASP A 413 -14.86 11.84 -27.58
C ASP A 413 -14.29 11.25 -26.29
N LEU A 414 -13.20 10.49 -26.41
CA LEU A 414 -12.47 9.92 -25.27
C LEU A 414 -11.85 11.00 -24.38
N PHE A 415 -11.51 12.16 -24.94
CA PHE A 415 -10.91 13.30 -24.26
C PHE A 415 -11.52 14.62 -24.73
N MET A 416 -11.80 15.50 -23.78
CA MET A 416 -12.31 16.85 -24.04
C MET A 416 -11.32 17.89 -23.55
N HIS A 417 -11.06 18.91 -24.40
CA HIS A 417 -10.30 20.10 -24.00
C HIS A 417 -11.26 21.16 -23.51
N GLU A 418 -11.08 21.60 -22.26
CA GLU A 418 -11.94 22.58 -21.65
C GLU A 418 -11.16 23.76 -21.11
N ARG A 419 -11.63 24.95 -21.42
CA ARG A 419 -11.10 26.19 -20.87
C ARG A 419 -11.91 26.60 -19.65
N ARG A 420 -11.20 26.86 -18.53
CA ARG A 420 -11.81 27.29 -17.27
C ARG A 420 -11.14 28.55 -16.75
N MET A 421 -11.92 29.38 -16.06
CA MET A 421 -11.49 30.64 -15.45
C MET A 421 -11.63 30.47 -13.94
N LEU A 422 -10.52 30.17 -13.26
CA LEU A 422 -10.48 29.88 -11.84
C LEU A 422 -10.19 31.16 -11.03
N PRO A 423 -11.09 31.65 -10.17
CA PRO A 423 -10.79 32.70 -9.22
C PRO A 423 -9.67 32.27 -8.27
N VAL A 424 -8.77 33.20 -7.92
CA VAL A 424 -7.60 32.93 -7.08
C VAL A 424 -7.74 33.69 -5.77
N SER A 425 -8.83 33.46 -5.00
CA SER A 425 -9.04 34.06 -3.69
C SER A 425 -8.11 33.48 -2.64
N GLU A 426 -7.92 32.13 -2.67
CA GLU A 426 -7.02 31.42 -1.78
C GLU A 426 -5.94 30.71 -2.60
N LEU A 427 -4.67 30.98 -2.26
CA LEU A 427 -3.51 30.34 -2.88
C LEU A 427 -2.52 29.94 -1.79
N ARG A 428 -2.26 28.65 -1.63
CA ARG A 428 -1.25 28.13 -0.68
C ARG A 428 -0.58 26.86 -1.19
N LEU A 429 0.68 26.68 -0.81
CA LEU A 429 1.37 25.41 -1.03
C LEU A 429 0.97 24.40 0.06
N VAL A 430 0.84 23.16 -0.32
CA VAL A 430 0.54 22.02 0.55
C VAL A 430 1.71 21.03 0.41
N GLY A 431 2.27 20.62 1.55
CA GLY A 431 3.40 19.70 1.57
C GLY A 431 4.60 20.25 2.35
N PRO A 432 5.69 19.45 2.43
CA PRO A 432 6.91 19.82 3.13
C PRO A 432 7.68 20.94 2.43
#